data_e0960bd1dbe33712b033d13f4ff6afce
#
_entry.id   e0960bd1dbe33712b033d13f4ff6afce
#
_cell.length_a   1.000
_cell.length_b   1.000
_cell.length_c   1.000
_cell.angle_alpha   90.00
_cell.angle_beta   90.00
_cell.angle_gamma   90.00
#
_symmetry.space_group_name_H-M   'P 1'
#
loop_
_entity.id
_entity.type
_entity.pdbx_description
1 polymer ?
#
loop_
_entity_poly.entity_id
_entity_poly.type
_entity_poly.pdbx_seq_one_letter_code
_entity_poly.pdbx_strand_id
1 'polypeptide(L)'
;YLEFSEKASQYGIKLIKDIIVNHCGLYHWWMDDLPFNDWLNFQEIYLKSNDETIEKNTVYSNHRRSTIQDIYAAEVDYRGMLDGWFVPTMPDLNQRNKFMSEYLIQNSIWWIETLNLSGIRQDTYPYAEKEFLSDWAGRIMEEYPKFNIVGEEWSYNPIRIAYWQEGNNNKDGYKSNLKSTMDFAMQKAIFEGIYEEENWDTGLIKIYENLANDFYYADPKSLLIFNDNHDMSRIFTQMKEDVSKTKMAVS
;
A
#
# COMPACT_ATOMS: atom_id res chain seq x y z
N TYR A 1 3.24 -16.05 17.18
CA TYR A 1 2.70 -14.67 17.15
C TYR A 1 2.06 -14.26 18.48
N LEU A 2 1.22 -15.11 19.11
CA LEU A 2 0.57 -14.79 20.40
C LEU A 2 1.58 -14.45 21.49
N GLU A 3 2.56 -15.32 21.74
CA GLU A 3 3.62 -15.08 22.73
C GLU A 3 4.39 -13.78 22.45
N PHE A 4 4.64 -13.47 21.15
CA PHE A 4 5.29 -12.23 20.77
C PHE A 4 4.43 -11.00 21.10
N SER A 5 3.12 -11.06 20.81
CA SER A 5 2.17 -9.99 21.13
C SER A 5 2.07 -9.76 22.64
N GLU A 6 1.96 -10.83 23.42
CA GLU A 6 1.90 -10.75 24.89
C GLU A 6 3.17 -10.11 25.46
N LYS A 7 4.36 -10.53 24.99
CA LYS A 7 5.62 -9.93 25.43
C LYS A 7 5.74 -8.48 25.03
N ALA A 8 5.42 -8.13 23.77
CA ALA A 8 5.45 -6.74 23.31
C ALA A 8 4.57 -5.84 24.20
N SER A 9 3.36 -6.31 24.52
CA SER A 9 2.43 -5.58 25.38
C SER A 9 2.98 -5.34 26.79
N GLN A 10 3.70 -6.31 27.37
CA GLN A 10 4.35 -6.16 28.69
C GLN A 10 5.39 -5.04 28.72
N TYR A 11 6.00 -4.73 27.59
CA TYR A 11 6.95 -3.63 27.43
C TYR A 11 6.32 -2.34 26.89
N GLY A 12 5.01 -2.29 26.75
CA GLY A 12 4.30 -1.13 26.20
C GLY A 12 4.53 -0.92 24.69
N ILE A 13 5.02 -1.95 23.99
CA ILE A 13 5.26 -1.90 22.54
C ILE A 13 3.96 -2.23 21.81
N LYS A 14 3.55 -1.33 20.94
CA LYS A 14 2.39 -1.51 20.06
C LYS A 14 2.79 -2.26 18.80
N LEU A 15 1.95 -3.20 18.37
CA LEU A 15 2.18 -3.97 17.15
C LEU A 15 1.35 -3.42 15.99
N ILE A 16 2.00 -3.28 14.86
CA ILE A 16 1.40 -3.00 13.56
C ILE A 16 1.67 -4.21 12.68
N LYS A 17 0.62 -4.76 12.07
CA LYS A 17 0.75 -5.89 11.16
C LYS A 17 0.73 -5.43 9.71
N ASP A 18 1.66 -5.95 8.93
CA ASP A 18 1.59 -5.87 7.48
C ASP A 18 0.52 -6.84 6.96
N ILE A 19 -0.45 -6.34 6.22
CA ILE A 19 -1.54 -7.11 5.61
C ILE A 19 -1.54 -6.87 4.11
N ILE A 20 -1.72 -7.94 3.36
CA ILE A 20 -1.76 -7.93 1.91
C ILE A 20 -3.14 -8.39 1.49
N VAL A 21 -3.95 -7.50 0.91
CA VAL A 21 -5.30 -7.84 0.41
C VAL A 21 -5.35 -7.96 -1.11
N ASN A 22 -4.26 -7.57 -1.79
CA ASN A 22 -4.18 -7.60 -3.26
C ASN A 22 -3.92 -8.99 -3.80
N HIS A 23 -2.96 -9.70 -3.26
CA HIS A 23 -2.48 -10.97 -3.80
C HIS A 23 -2.18 -12.00 -2.71
N CYS A 24 -2.00 -13.24 -3.10
CA CYS A 24 -1.41 -14.28 -2.24
C CYS A 24 -0.08 -14.76 -2.83
N GLY A 25 0.62 -15.64 -2.13
CA GLY A 25 1.79 -16.33 -2.69
C GLY A 25 1.37 -17.49 -3.60
N LEU A 26 2.15 -17.75 -4.66
CA LEU A 26 1.89 -18.86 -5.59
C LEU A 26 1.86 -20.24 -4.91
N TYR A 27 2.51 -20.38 -3.76
CA TYR A 27 2.51 -21.60 -2.97
C TYR A 27 1.53 -21.57 -1.80
N HIS A 28 0.58 -20.63 -1.80
CA HIS A 28 -0.52 -20.65 -0.85
C HIS A 28 -1.41 -21.86 -1.10
N TRP A 29 -1.92 -22.47 -0.04
CA TRP A 29 -2.74 -23.69 -0.12
C TRP A 29 -4.02 -23.51 -1.00
N TRP A 30 -4.50 -22.29 -1.20
CA TRP A 30 -5.57 -22.01 -2.14
C TRP A 30 -5.21 -22.40 -3.57
N MET A 31 -3.92 -22.33 -3.93
CA MET A 31 -3.50 -22.65 -5.31
C MET A 31 -3.63 -24.15 -5.62
N ASP A 32 -3.69 -24.99 -4.58
CA ASP A 32 -3.97 -26.43 -4.73
C ASP A 32 -5.47 -26.73 -4.80
N ASP A 33 -6.32 -25.88 -4.16
CA ASP A 33 -7.77 -26.06 -4.10
C ASP A 33 -8.47 -24.70 -4.01
N LEU A 34 -8.75 -24.11 -5.17
CA LEU A 34 -9.40 -22.81 -5.28
C LEU A 34 -10.88 -22.90 -4.89
N PRO A 35 -11.37 -22.09 -3.92
CA PRO A 35 -12.75 -22.19 -3.43
C PRO A 35 -13.83 -21.90 -4.47
N PHE A 36 -13.53 -21.06 -5.46
CA PHE A 36 -14.46 -20.63 -6.51
C PHE A 36 -13.73 -20.52 -7.86
N ASN A 37 -14.50 -20.52 -8.96
CA ASN A 37 -13.94 -20.37 -10.31
C ASN A 37 -13.46 -18.95 -10.64
N ASP A 38 -13.72 -17.99 -9.77
CA ASP A 38 -13.35 -16.58 -9.86
C ASP A 38 -12.69 -16.06 -8.58
N TRP A 39 -11.94 -16.94 -7.89
CA TRP A 39 -11.20 -16.59 -6.66
C TRP A 39 -10.00 -15.70 -6.95
N LEU A 40 -9.36 -15.93 -8.10
CA LEU A 40 -8.25 -15.14 -8.63
C LEU A 40 -8.67 -14.44 -9.91
N ASN A 41 -8.13 -13.27 -10.15
CA ASN A 41 -8.15 -12.69 -11.48
C ASN A 41 -7.28 -13.54 -12.42
N PHE A 42 -7.72 -13.71 -13.66
CA PHE A 42 -7.09 -14.61 -14.65
C PHE A 42 -6.98 -16.09 -14.23
N GLN A 43 -7.77 -16.55 -13.28
CA GLN A 43 -7.76 -17.92 -12.77
C GLN A 43 -7.88 -18.97 -13.88
N GLU A 44 -8.77 -18.76 -14.85
CA GLU A 44 -8.97 -19.69 -15.97
C GLU A 44 -7.72 -19.83 -16.83
N ILE A 45 -6.99 -18.74 -17.06
CA ILE A 45 -5.73 -18.75 -17.80
C ILE A 45 -4.67 -19.51 -17.00
N TYR A 46 -4.58 -19.25 -15.70
CA TYR A 46 -3.68 -19.97 -14.81
C TYR A 46 -3.93 -21.49 -14.83
N LEU A 47 -5.17 -21.92 -14.66
CA LEU A 47 -5.53 -23.36 -14.65
C LEU A 47 -5.25 -24.08 -15.97
N LYS A 48 -5.24 -23.36 -17.09
CA LYS A 48 -4.91 -23.88 -18.43
C LYS A 48 -3.43 -23.76 -18.78
N SER A 49 -2.64 -23.05 -17.97
CA SER A 49 -1.22 -22.84 -18.20
C SER A 49 -0.39 -23.94 -17.56
N ASN A 50 0.79 -24.22 -18.13
CA ASN A 50 1.89 -24.86 -17.42
C ASN A 50 2.83 -23.76 -16.90
N ASP A 51 3.79 -24.09 -16.03
CA ASP A 51 4.72 -23.14 -15.44
C ASP A 51 5.42 -22.24 -16.46
N GLU A 52 5.72 -22.77 -17.66
CA GLU A 52 6.35 -22.02 -18.76
C GLU A 52 5.44 -20.96 -19.39
N THR A 53 4.11 -21.09 -19.25
CA THR A 53 3.15 -20.14 -19.82
C THR A 53 2.72 -19.05 -18.83
N ILE A 54 2.93 -19.24 -17.53
CA ILE A 54 2.70 -18.21 -16.51
C ILE A 54 3.65 -17.03 -16.73
N GLU A 55 4.85 -17.24 -17.24
CA GLU A 55 5.81 -16.18 -17.56
C GLU A 55 5.41 -15.30 -18.76
N LYS A 56 4.32 -15.64 -19.47
CA LYS A 56 3.86 -14.79 -20.58
C LYS A 56 3.00 -13.65 -20.07
N ASN A 57 3.32 -12.45 -20.48
CA ASN A 57 2.80 -11.11 -20.10
C ASN A 57 1.28 -10.92 -20.08
N THR A 58 0.48 -11.94 -20.29
CA THR A 58 -0.99 -11.83 -20.40
C THR A 58 -1.72 -11.82 -19.05
N VAL A 59 -1.05 -12.22 -17.97
CA VAL A 59 -1.64 -12.28 -16.62
C VAL A 59 -1.01 -11.28 -15.64
N TYR A 60 0.04 -10.56 -16.04
CA TYR A 60 0.73 -9.63 -15.15
C TYR A 60 0.12 -8.24 -15.21
N SER A 61 0.19 -7.55 -14.08
CA SER A 61 -0.15 -6.14 -14.01
C SER A 61 0.72 -5.34 -14.99
N ASN A 62 0.10 -4.41 -15.70
CA ASN A 62 0.83 -3.45 -16.53
C ASN A 62 1.52 -2.36 -15.67
N HIS A 63 1.29 -2.36 -14.34
CA HIS A 63 1.80 -1.39 -13.36
C HIS A 63 1.52 0.08 -13.69
N ARG A 64 0.51 0.36 -14.53
CA ARG A 64 0.10 1.73 -14.90
C ARG A 64 -0.77 2.36 -13.82
N ARG A 65 -0.23 2.49 -12.62
CA ARG A 65 -0.97 2.97 -11.42
C ARG A 65 -1.67 4.31 -11.62
N SER A 66 -1.19 5.17 -12.53
CA SER A 66 -1.85 6.44 -12.85
C SER A 66 -3.26 6.27 -13.44
N THR A 67 -3.57 5.09 -13.99
CA THR A 67 -4.91 4.79 -14.54
C THR A 67 -6.00 4.78 -13.46
N ILE A 68 -5.63 4.59 -12.20
CA ILE A 68 -6.58 4.54 -11.08
C ILE A 68 -7.23 5.92 -10.85
N GLN A 69 -6.45 7.00 -10.96
CA GLN A 69 -6.92 8.37 -10.74
C GLN A 69 -7.32 9.07 -12.04
N ASP A 70 -6.94 8.52 -13.19
CA ASP A 70 -7.21 9.11 -14.50
C ASP A 70 -8.62 8.75 -14.97
N ILE A 71 -9.54 9.71 -14.91
CA ILE A 71 -10.93 9.54 -15.37
C ILE A 71 -11.04 9.31 -16.88
N TYR A 72 -9.97 9.48 -17.64
CA TYR A 72 -9.89 9.27 -19.08
C TYR A 72 -9.10 8.02 -19.44
N ALA A 73 -8.66 7.24 -18.46
CA ALA A 73 -7.93 6.01 -18.71
C ALA A 73 -8.75 5.04 -19.56
N ALA A 74 -8.09 4.36 -20.50
CA ALA A 74 -8.71 3.29 -21.24
C ALA A 74 -9.01 2.11 -20.30
N GLU A 75 -10.20 1.52 -20.41
CA GLU A 75 -10.63 0.39 -19.57
C GLU A 75 -9.63 -0.77 -19.60
N VAL A 76 -9.04 -1.05 -20.75
CA VAL A 76 -8.03 -2.11 -20.89
C VAL A 76 -6.77 -1.83 -20.07
N ASP A 77 -6.36 -0.57 -19.95
CA ASP A 77 -5.21 -0.17 -19.14
C ASP A 77 -5.53 -0.19 -17.65
N TYR A 78 -6.71 0.30 -17.29
CA TYR A 78 -7.22 0.28 -15.92
C TYR A 78 -7.37 -1.16 -15.40
N ARG A 79 -8.04 -2.03 -16.15
CA ARG A 79 -8.19 -3.45 -15.79
C ARG A 79 -6.87 -4.21 -15.85
N GLY A 80 -6.01 -3.92 -16.81
CA GLY A 80 -4.69 -4.50 -16.86
C GLY A 80 -3.79 -4.10 -15.68
N MET A 81 -4.09 -2.98 -15.01
CA MET A 81 -3.45 -2.61 -13.75
C MET A 81 -4.01 -3.40 -12.57
N LEU A 82 -5.35 -3.44 -12.42
CA LEU A 82 -6.02 -4.01 -11.26
C LEU A 82 -6.11 -5.53 -11.27
N ASP A 83 -6.42 -6.11 -12.43
CA ASP A 83 -6.65 -7.55 -12.52
C ASP A 83 -5.36 -8.35 -12.76
N GLY A 84 -4.28 -7.67 -13.15
CA GLY A 84 -3.00 -8.31 -13.43
C GLY A 84 -2.27 -8.73 -12.15
N TRP A 85 -1.69 -9.92 -12.17
CA TRP A 85 -0.86 -10.37 -11.06
C TRP A 85 0.32 -9.44 -10.84
N PHE A 86 0.62 -9.12 -9.59
CA PHE A 86 1.69 -8.18 -9.26
C PHE A 86 3.05 -8.62 -9.83
N VAL A 87 3.39 -9.89 -9.63
CA VAL A 87 4.49 -10.62 -10.29
C VAL A 87 4.07 -12.09 -10.48
N PRO A 88 4.81 -12.92 -11.24
CA PRO A 88 4.45 -14.32 -11.49
C PRO A 88 4.15 -15.17 -10.26
N THR A 89 4.78 -14.85 -9.14
CA THR A 89 4.66 -15.59 -7.88
C THR A 89 3.63 -14.99 -6.91
N MET A 90 2.88 -13.96 -7.35
CA MET A 90 1.89 -13.24 -6.55
C MET A 90 0.53 -13.18 -7.29
N PRO A 91 -0.24 -14.29 -7.27
CA PRO A 91 -1.59 -14.36 -7.84
C PRO A 91 -2.51 -13.29 -7.29
N ASP A 92 -3.16 -12.57 -8.17
CA ASP A 92 -4.06 -11.48 -7.82
C ASP A 92 -5.42 -12.01 -7.33
N LEU A 93 -5.86 -11.53 -6.16
CA LEU A 93 -7.11 -11.93 -5.54
C LEU A 93 -8.27 -11.12 -6.14
N ASN A 94 -9.35 -11.80 -6.50
CA ASN A 94 -10.52 -11.12 -7.03
C ASN A 94 -11.45 -10.61 -5.93
N GLN A 95 -11.23 -9.37 -5.48
CA GLN A 95 -12.05 -8.74 -4.44
C GLN A 95 -13.49 -8.43 -4.91
N ARG A 96 -13.81 -8.54 -6.19
CA ARG A 96 -15.19 -8.47 -6.70
C ARG A 96 -16.00 -9.74 -6.36
N ASN A 97 -15.32 -10.84 -6.05
CA ASN A 97 -15.97 -12.00 -5.46
C ASN A 97 -16.33 -11.67 -4.00
N LYS A 98 -17.63 -11.68 -3.69
CA LYS A 98 -18.13 -11.29 -2.36
C LYS A 98 -17.58 -12.17 -1.21
N PHE A 99 -17.26 -13.42 -1.46
CA PHE A 99 -16.71 -14.31 -0.44
C PHE A 99 -15.22 -14.03 -0.21
N MET A 100 -14.47 -13.68 -1.27
CA MET A 100 -13.10 -13.20 -1.13
C MET A 100 -13.06 -11.90 -0.34
N SER A 101 -13.89 -10.93 -0.72
CA SER A 101 -14.01 -9.65 -0.02
C SER A 101 -14.31 -9.83 1.46
N GLU A 102 -15.35 -10.60 1.78
CA GLU A 102 -15.73 -10.88 3.18
C GLU A 102 -14.63 -11.63 3.95
N TYR A 103 -13.98 -12.62 3.31
CA TYR A 103 -12.87 -13.33 3.93
C TYR A 103 -11.72 -12.39 4.30
N LEU A 104 -11.31 -11.49 3.40
CA LEU A 104 -10.21 -10.56 3.64
C LEU A 104 -10.54 -9.58 4.79
N ILE A 105 -11.78 -9.09 4.86
CA ILE A 105 -12.25 -8.23 5.95
C ILE A 105 -12.21 -8.99 7.28
N GLN A 106 -12.85 -10.16 7.35
CA GLN A 106 -12.90 -10.96 8.57
C GLN A 106 -11.53 -11.47 9.01
N ASN A 107 -10.65 -11.80 8.07
CA ASN A 107 -9.28 -12.17 8.38
C ASN A 107 -8.49 -11.00 9.01
N SER A 108 -8.71 -9.78 8.51
CA SER A 108 -8.09 -8.59 9.09
C SER A 108 -8.57 -8.35 10.53
N ILE A 109 -9.88 -8.43 10.78
CA ILE A 109 -10.49 -8.31 12.11
C ILE A 109 -9.96 -9.42 13.03
N TRP A 110 -9.91 -10.65 12.55
CA TRP A 110 -9.37 -11.77 13.31
C TRP A 110 -7.91 -11.54 13.77
N TRP A 111 -7.07 -10.97 12.91
CA TRP A 111 -5.71 -10.63 13.28
C TRP A 111 -5.65 -9.49 14.31
N ILE A 112 -6.51 -8.48 14.19
CA ILE A 112 -6.61 -7.38 15.15
C ILE A 112 -6.92 -7.94 16.53
N GLU A 113 -7.95 -8.78 16.63
CA GLU A 113 -8.39 -9.39 17.89
C GLU A 113 -7.34 -10.36 18.45
N THR A 114 -6.82 -11.26 17.61
CA THR A 114 -5.91 -12.31 18.03
C THR A 114 -4.59 -11.78 18.56
N LEU A 115 -4.07 -10.71 17.97
CA LEU A 115 -2.77 -10.14 18.35
C LEU A 115 -2.88 -8.81 19.09
N ASN A 116 -4.09 -8.34 19.41
CA ASN A 116 -4.31 -7.02 20.00
C ASN A 116 -3.53 -5.93 19.26
N LEU A 117 -3.71 -5.87 17.94
CA LEU A 117 -2.99 -4.96 17.08
C LEU A 117 -3.35 -3.51 17.38
N SER A 118 -2.40 -2.62 17.19
CA SER A 118 -2.62 -1.17 17.30
C SER A 118 -2.72 -0.49 15.94
N GLY A 119 -2.43 -1.18 14.86
CA GLY A 119 -2.52 -0.67 13.49
C GLY A 119 -2.28 -1.75 12.44
N ILE A 120 -2.57 -1.39 11.21
CA ILE A 120 -2.28 -2.16 10.00
C ILE A 120 -1.47 -1.28 9.05
N ARG A 121 -0.41 -1.83 8.45
CA ARG A 121 0.13 -1.35 7.19
C ARG A 121 -0.44 -2.23 6.09
N GLN A 122 -1.12 -1.64 5.12
CA GLN A 122 -1.66 -2.37 3.99
C GLN A 122 -0.74 -2.19 2.79
N ASP A 123 -0.14 -3.28 2.40
CA ASP A 123 0.81 -3.42 1.30
C ASP A 123 0.14 -3.19 -0.06
N THR A 124 0.88 -2.63 -1.03
CA THR A 124 0.42 -2.46 -2.42
C THR A 124 -1.00 -1.90 -2.54
N TYR A 125 -1.35 -0.89 -1.72
CA TYR A 125 -2.71 -0.37 -1.58
C TYR A 125 -3.43 -0.10 -2.90
N PRO A 126 -2.81 0.54 -3.92
CA PRO A 126 -3.50 0.91 -5.16
C PRO A 126 -3.74 -0.25 -6.14
N TYR A 127 -3.34 -1.47 -5.81
CA TYR A 127 -3.48 -2.62 -6.70
C TYR A 127 -4.79 -3.39 -6.51
N ALA A 128 -5.39 -3.32 -5.32
CA ALA A 128 -6.70 -3.93 -5.06
C ALA A 128 -7.86 -3.04 -5.55
N GLU A 129 -9.03 -3.64 -5.72
CA GLU A 129 -10.25 -2.92 -6.11
C GLU A 129 -10.57 -1.80 -5.11
N LYS A 130 -10.68 -0.57 -5.59
CA LYS A 130 -10.83 0.61 -4.72
C LYS A 130 -12.13 0.63 -3.92
N GLU A 131 -13.20 0.09 -4.47
CA GLU A 131 -14.48 -0.04 -3.78
C GLU A 131 -14.37 -1.03 -2.61
N PHE A 132 -13.68 -2.15 -2.82
CA PHE A 132 -13.34 -3.10 -1.75
C PHE A 132 -12.46 -2.43 -0.67
N LEU A 133 -11.43 -1.69 -1.07
CA LEU A 133 -10.53 -1.00 -0.12
C LEU A 133 -11.29 0.00 0.76
N SER A 134 -12.25 0.72 0.17
CA SER A 134 -13.11 1.63 0.93
C SER A 134 -13.99 0.90 1.95
N ASP A 135 -14.61 -0.21 1.54
CA ASP A 135 -15.44 -1.04 2.43
C ASP A 135 -14.59 -1.70 3.52
N TRP A 136 -13.47 -2.30 3.16
CA TRP A 136 -12.52 -2.94 4.07
C TRP A 136 -12.04 -1.98 5.17
N ALA A 137 -11.54 -0.81 4.77
CA ALA A 137 -11.08 0.20 5.72
C ALA A 137 -12.24 0.74 6.56
N GLY A 138 -13.40 1.01 5.93
CA GLY A 138 -14.59 1.51 6.61
C GLY A 138 -15.11 0.58 7.69
N ARG A 139 -15.24 -0.71 7.39
CA ARG A 139 -15.71 -1.72 8.37
C ARG A 139 -14.75 -1.90 9.54
N ILE A 140 -13.43 -1.90 9.27
CA ILE A 140 -12.43 -1.96 10.35
C ILE A 140 -12.49 -0.71 11.22
N MET A 141 -12.59 0.48 10.62
CA MET A 141 -12.63 1.73 11.38
C MET A 141 -13.94 1.97 12.12
N GLU A 142 -15.05 1.42 11.63
CA GLU A 142 -16.33 1.42 12.35
C GLU A 142 -16.25 0.59 13.63
N GLU A 143 -15.64 -0.59 13.55
CA GLU A 143 -15.49 -1.50 14.70
C GLU A 143 -14.41 -1.02 15.67
N TYR A 144 -13.32 -0.44 15.16
CA TYR A 144 -12.19 0.05 15.95
C TYR A 144 -11.90 1.55 15.68
N PRO A 145 -12.73 2.51 16.18
CA PRO A 145 -12.61 3.93 15.81
C PRO A 145 -11.28 4.60 16.21
N LYS A 146 -10.52 3.99 17.12
CA LYS A 146 -9.20 4.47 17.56
C LYS A 146 -8.02 3.76 16.86
N PHE A 147 -8.33 2.82 16.00
CA PHE A 147 -7.33 2.09 15.21
C PHE A 147 -6.77 2.96 14.09
N ASN A 148 -5.64 2.59 13.54
CA ASN A 148 -5.11 3.25 12.35
C ASN A 148 -4.71 2.24 11.29
N ILE A 149 -5.04 2.59 10.05
CA ILE A 149 -4.61 1.87 8.86
C ILE A 149 -3.76 2.83 8.04
N VAL A 150 -2.54 2.40 7.69
CA VAL A 150 -1.69 3.12 6.75
C VAL A 150 -1.58 2.35 5.46
N GLY A 151 -1.94 2.98 4.34
CA GLY A 151 -1.86 2.38 3.01
C GLY A 151 -0.55 2.75 2.32
N GLU A 152 0.04 1.77 1.63
CA GLU A 152 1.22 2.00 0.83
C GLU A 152 0.85 2.39 -0.60
N GLU A 153 0.84 3.68 -0.92
CA GLU A 153 0.91 4.17 -2.29
C GLU A 153 2.34 4.63 -2.57
N TRP A 154 3.13 3.78 -3.20
CA TRP A 154 4.50 4.13 -3.56
C TRP A 154 4.53 5.12 -4.74
N SER A 155 4.29 6.35 -4.43
CA SER A 155 4.31 7.44 -5.40
C SER A 155 5.09 8.63 -4.86
N TYR A 156 5.88 9.25 -5.72
CA TYR A 156 6.54 10.53 -5.41
C TYR A 156 5.67 11.74 -5.81
N ASN A 157 4.43 11.51 -6.23
CA ASN A 157 3.47 12.56 -6.55
C ASN A 157 2.46 12.69 -5.41
N PRO A 158 2.46 13.82 -4.67
CA PRO A 158 1.55 14.05 -3.54
C PRO A 158 0.06 13.88 -3.89
N ILE A 159 -0.33 14.27 -5.11
CA ILE A 159 -1.73 14.18 -5.56
C ILE A 159 -2.21 12.72 -5.61
N ARG A 160 -1.31 11.80 -6.02
CA ARG A 160 -1.64 10.37 -6.08
C ARG A 160 -1.76 9.75 -4.70
N ILE A 161 -0.90 10.17 -3.77
CA ILE A 161 -0.96 9.74 -2.38
C ILE A 161 -2.24 10.27 -1.72
N ALA A 162 -2.51 11.57 -1.91
CA ALA A 162 -3.68 12.25 -1.35
C ALA A 162 -5.02 11.64 -1.82
N TYR A 163 -5.08 11.10 -3.04
CA TYR A 163 -6.27 10.45 -3.59
C TYR A 163 -6.85 9.38 -2.65
N TRP A 164 -5.98 8.66 -1.96
CA TRP A 164 -6.37 7.55 -1.08
C TRP A 164 -6.76 7.99 0.33
N GLN A 165 -6.53 9.25 0.72
CA GLN A 165 -6.82 9.69 2.07
C GLN A 165 -8.31 10.01 2.25
N GLU A 166 -8.88 9.56 3.38
CA GLU A 166 -10.23 9.91 3.81
C GLU A 166 -10.43 11.44 3.83
N GLY A 167 -11.58 11.89 3.34
CA GLY A 167 -11.92 13.32 3.30
C GLY A 167 -11.51 14.04 2.03
N ASN A 168 -10.73 13.44 1.14
CA ASN A 168 -10.43 14.04 -0.15
C ASN A 168 -11.62 14.01 -1.10
N ASN A 169 -11.73 15.07 -1.89
CA ASN A 169 -12.77 15.24 -2.90
C ASN A 169 -12.25 14.82 -4.28
N ASN A 170 -12.27 13.53 -4.56
CA ASN A 170 -11.80 12.96 -5.81
C ASN A 170 -12.76 13.23 -6.97
N LYS A 171 -12.24 13.55 -8.16
CA LYS A 171 -13.07 13.93 -9.33
C LYS A 171 -13.89 12.78 -9.89
N ASP A 172 -13.47 11.54 -9.68
CA ASP A 172 -14.22 10.34 -10.06
C ASP A 172 -15.30 9.95 -9.04
N GLY A 173 -15.42 10.74 -7.96
CA GLY A 173 -16.38 10.50 -6.88
C GLY A 173 -15.96 9.44 -5.88
N TYR A 174 -14.77 8.83 -6.03
CA TYR A 174 -14.26 7.85 -5.07
C TYR A 174 -14.12 8.45 -3.67
N LYS A 175 -14.64 7.74 -2.69
CA LYS A 175 -14.53 8.09 -1.27
C LYS A 175 -13.74 7.01 -0.55
N SER A 176 -12.62 7.40 0.00
CA SER A 176 -11.80 6.51 0.82
C SER A 176 -12.18 6.60 2.29
N ASN A 177 -12.03 5.49 3.00
CA ASN A 177 -12.09 5.42 4.46
C ASN A 177 -10.70 5.21 5.08
N LEU A 178 -9.63 5.41 4.30
CA LEU A 178 -8.25 5.27 4.73
C LEU A 178 -7.76 6.57 5.36
N LYS A 179 -7.41 6.55 6.65
CA LYS A 179 -6.94 7.76 7.35
C LYS A 179 -5.52 8.15 6.99
N SER A 180 -4.63 7.18 6.89
CA SER A 180 -3.18 7.41 6.72
C SER A 180 -2.66 6.76 5.45
N THR A 181 -1.73 7.45 4.80
CA THR A 181 -0.92 6.91 3.70
C THR A 181 0.56 7.10 4.01
N MET A 182 1.41 6.26 3.43
CA MET A 182 2.85 6.45 3.49
C MET A 182 3.28 7.63 2.62
N ASP A 183 4.05 8.55 3.18
CA ASP A 183 4.50 9.75 2.46
C ASP A 183 5.82 9.51 1.73
N PHE A 184 5.75 8.80 0.61
CA PHE A 184 6.91 8.59 -0.27
C PHE A 184 7.40 9.88 -0.93
N ALA A 185 6.53 10.88 -1.11
CA ALA A 185 6.93 12.16 -1.67
C ALA A 185 7.86 12.90 -0.69
N MET A 186 7.50 12.94 0.60
CA MET A 186 8.36 13.51 1.64
C MET A 186 9.63 12.67 1.85
N GLN A 187 9.54 11.33 1.83
CA GLN A 187 10.70 10.45 1.92
C GLN A 187 11.76 10.80 0.85
N LYS A 188 11.30 10.96 -0.40
CA LYS A 188 12.18 11.37 -1.51
C LYS A 188 12.74 12.77 -1.29
N ALA A 189 11.91 13.72 -0.88
CA ALA A 189 12.31 15.11 -0.63
C ALA A 189 13.35 15.21 0.50
N ILE A 190 13.21 14.43 1.57
CA ILE A 190 14.21 14.34 2.65
C ILE A 190 15.52 13.77 2.11
N PHE A 191 15.46 12.65 1.38
CA PHE A 191 16.65 12.03 0.82
C PHE A 191 17.41 13.00 -0.10
N GLU A 192 16.74 13.53 -1.13
CA GLU A 192 17.35 14.43 -2.10
C GLU A 192 17.80 15.74 -1.44
N GLY A 193 16.96 16.30 -0.54
CA GLY A 193 17.23 17.55 0.13
C GLY A 193 18.50 17.53 1.00
N ILE A 194 18.85 16.39 1.58
CA ILE A 194 20.05 16.24 2.42
C ILE A 194 21.25 15.71 1.63
N TYR A 195 20.98 14.91 0.59
CA TYR A 195 22.04 14.29 -0.21
C TYR A 195 22.67 15.26 -1.21
N GLU A 196 21.86 16.06 -1.88
CA GLU A 196 22.28 16.99 -2.92
C GLU A 196 22.98 18.22 -2.33
N GLU A 197 23.82 18.86 -3.14
CA GLU A 197 24.41 20.16 -2.79
C GLU A 197 23.36 21.27 -2.97
N GLU A 198 23.44 22.28 -2.10
CA GLU A 198 22.54 23.45 -2.15
C GLU A 198 22.71 24.22 -3.46
N ASN A 199 21.59 24.44 -4.15
CA ASN A 199 21.48 25.30 -5.33
C ASN A 199 20.02 25.79 -5.45
N TRP A 200 19.67 26.48 -6.56
CA TRP A 200 18.32 27.01 -6.77
C TRP A 200 17.23 25.93 -6.71
N ASP A 201 17.48 24.75 -7.26
CA ASP A 201 16.49 23.66 -7.41
C ASP A 201 16.92 22.37 -6.69
N THR A 202 18.00 22.40 -5.90
CA THR A 202 18.57 21.22 -5.20
C THR A 202 18.90 21.53 -3.74
N GLY A 203 19.05 20.48 -2.93
CA GLY A 203 19.28 20.61 -1.51
C GLY A 203 17.97 20.79 -0.73
N LEU A 204 18.03 21.44 0.41
CA LEU A 204 16.91 21.54 1.36
C LEU A 204 15.64 22.17 0.78
N ILE A 205 15.73 22.92 -0.30
CA ILE A 205 14.57 23.50 -1.00
C ILE A 205 13.54 22.43 -1.37
N LYS A 206 13.97 21.20 -1.68
CA LYS A 206 13.07 20.10 -2.04
C LYS A 206 12.11 19.70 -0.92
N ILE A 207 12.53 19.80 0.34
CA ILE A 207 11.68 19.55 1.50
C ILE A 207 10.60 20.63 1.58
N TYR A 208 10.97 21.91 1.41
CA TYR A 208 10.00 23.01 1.45
C TYR A 208 9.02 22.95 0.30
N GLU A 209 9.47 22.59 -0.90
CA GLU A 209 8.61 22.39 -2.07
C GLU A 209 7.62 21.23 -1.85
N ASN A 210 8.05 20.17 -1.20
CA ASN A 210 7.14 19.07 -0.86
C ASN A 210 6.12 19.49 0.19
N LEU A 211 6.51 20.20 1.24
CA LEU A 211 5.60 20.75 2.25
C LEU A 211 4.57 21.72 1.66
N ALA A 212 4.94 22.46 0.61
CA ALA A 212 4.01 23.32 -0.09
C ALA A 212 2.85 22.55 -0.77
N ASN A 213 2.96 21.24 -0.93
CA ASN A 213 1.91 20.39 -1.46
C ASN A 213 0.92 19.88 -0.39
N ASP A 214 1.12 20.20 0.89
CA ASP A 214 0.28 19.71 1.98
C ASP A 214 -1.21 20.07 1.82
N PHE A 215 -1.52 21.13 1.07
CA PHE A 215 -2.90 21.51 0.78
C PHE A 215 -3.67 20.50 -0.11
N TYR A 216 -2.99 19.54 -0.73
CA TYR A 216 -3.65 18.45 -1.47
C TYR A 216 -4.23 17.40 -0.55
N TYR A 217 -3.65 17.22 0.65
CA TYR A 217 -4.10 16.23 1.60
C TYR A 217 -5.29 16.75 2.42
N ALA A 218 -6.25 15.88 2.67
CA ALA A 218 -7.35 16.22 3.58
C ALA A 218 -6.85 16.44 5.02
N ASP A 219 -5.87 15.62 5.45
CA ASP A 219 -5.18 15.77 6.73
C ASP A 219 -3.69 15.41 6.58
N PRO A 220 -2.80 16.37 6.30
CA PRO A 220 -1.37 16.11 6.16
C PRO A 220 -0.70 15.59 7.44
N LYS A 221 -1.31 15.79 8.62
CA LYS A 221 -0.78 15.29 9.90
C LYS A 221 -1.00 13.81 10.11
N SER A 222 -1.88 13.20 9.33
CA SER A 222 -2.13 11.75 9.35
C SER A 222 -1.25 10.98 8.37
N LEU A 223 -0.33 11.64 7.66
CA LEU A 223 0.64 10.96 6.81
C LEU A 223 1.71 10.26 7.63
N LEU A 224 2.13 9.07 7.21
CA LEU A 224 3.28 8.38 7.78
C LEU A 224 4.56 8.85 7.09
N ILE A 225 5.28 9.75 7.75
CA ILE A 225 6.62 10.18 7.32
C ILE A 225 7.63 9.11 7.73
N PHE A 226 8.55 8.78 6.84
CA PHE A 226 9.58 7.78 7.07
C PHE A 226 10.81 8.07 6.21
N ASN A 227 11.98 7.54 6.62
CA ASN A 227 13.22 7.72 5.87
C ASN A 227 13.55 6.54 4.97
N ASP A 228 13.23 5.34 5.41
CA ASP A 228 13.39 4.09 4.67
C ASP A 228 12.41 3.03 5.15
N ASN A 229 12.29 1.95 4.38
CA ASN A 229 11.54 0.75 4.74
C ASN A 229 12.29 -0.52 4.28
N HIS A 230 11.65 -1.69 4.38
CA HIS A 230 12.26 -2.98 3.99
C HIS A 230 12.42 -3.17 2.48
N ASP A 231 11.75 -2.36 1.66
CA ASP A 231 11.78 -2.43 0.18
C ASP A 231 12.81 -1.47 -0.44
N MET A 232 13.52 -0.70 0.37
CA MET A 232 14.56 0.20 -0.08
C MET A 232 15.82 0.11 0.78
N SER A 233 16.92 0.65 0.26
CA SER A 233 18.16 0.75 1.03
C SER A 233 17.97 1.63 2.26
N ARG A 234 18.64 1.27 3.36
CA ARG A 234 18.60 2.06 4.58
C ARG A 234 19.12 3.47 4.35
N ILE A 235 18.52 4.45 5.01
CA ILE A 235 18.90 5.87 4.87
C ILE A 235 20.40 6.08 5.14
N PHE A 236 20.99 5.35 6.07
CA PHE A 236 22.42 5.40 6.36
C PHE A 236 23.26 5.01 5.13
N THR A 237 22.88 3.93 4.43
CA THR A 237 23.54 3.51 3.20
C THR A 237 23.31 4.52 2.07
N GLN A 238 22.08 5.04 1.93
CA GLN A 238 21.74 6.07 0.94
C GLN A 238 22.56 7.35 1.14
N MET A 239 22.82 7.72 2.39
CA MET A 239 23.67 8.88 2.77
C MET A 239 25.18 8.57 2.71
N LYS A 240 25.59 7.46 2.08
CA LYS A 240 26.99 7.02 1.98
C LYS A 240 27.68 6.91 3.35
N GLU A 241 26.94 6.41 4.33
CA GLU A 241 27.40 6.19 5.71
C GLU A 241 27.81 7.49 6.44
N ASP A 242 27.35 8.64 5.96
CA ASP A 242 27.54 9.93 6.64
C ASP A 242 26.58 10.03 7.83
N VAL A 243 27.16 9.99 9.05
CA VAL A 243 26.42 10.06 10.31
C VAL A 243 25.69 11.39 10.46
N SER A 244 26.28 12.49 10.01
CA SER A 244 25.69 13.83 10.16
C SER A 244 24.47 13.98 9.26
N LYS A 245 24.57 13.59 8.00
CA LYS A 245 23.45 13.58 7.06
C LYS A 245 22.33 12.63 7.52
N THR A 246 22.70 11.45 8.02
CA THR A 246 21.72 10.50 8.56
C THR A 246 20.98 11.08 9.77
N LYS A 247 21.68 11.75 10.69
CA LYS A 247 21.04 12.43 11.83
C LYS A 247 20.08 13.52 11.37
N MET A 248 20.45 14.31 10.36
CA MET A 248 19.56 15.33 9.78
C MET A 248 18.28 14.70 9.21
N ALA A 249 18.41 13.56 8.55
CA ALA A 249 17.25 12.87 7.96
C ALA A 249 16.25 12.35 9.01
N VAL A 250 16.70 12.00 10.21
CA VAL A 250 15.85 11.44 11.28
C VAL A 250 15.42 12.47 12.33
N SER A 251 15.83 13.73 12.19
CA SER A 251 15.47 14.83 13.11
C SER A 251 14.17 15.48 12.68
#